data_fcfce1d8b403b4b0a5727bfc36436a6c
#
_entry.id   fcfce1d8b403b4b0a5727bfc36436a6c
#
_cell.length_a   1.000
_cell.length_b   1.000
_cell.length_c   1.000
_cell.angle_alpha   90.00
_cell.angle_beta   90.00
_cell.angle_gamma   90.00
#
_symmetry.space_group_name_H-M   'P 1'
#
loop_
_entity.id
_entity.type
_entity.pdbx_description
1 polymer ?
#
loop_
_entity_poly.entity_id
_entity_poly.type
_entity_poly.pdbx_seq_one_letter_code
_entity_poly.pdbx_strand_id
1 'polypeptide(L)'
;MTQPAILVLEDGTVFEGESVGASGLSVGEVVFNTAMTGYQEVLTDPSYARQLVTLTYPHIGNTGCTDQDDEARQVWCSGLIVRDVPRRPSSWRNQQALPEWLAQRGVVAIAGIDTRKLTRVLRDRGSQNGALMAGTVDVAQALEAARKFPGLKGMDLAKVVSTTQSYAWREGQLDLDSGQFISATPRFKVVAYDFGVKLNILRMLAERGCDVTVVPAQTPAADVLALNPDGVFLSNGPGDPEPCDYAIAAIREFIAKKIPTFGICLGHQLLALAAGAKTLKMGHGHHGANHPVQDLDSGRVMITSQNHGFAVDESTLPANVRVTHRSLFDGTNQGIELTDAPAFSFQGHPEASPGPRDVAPLFDRFVTMIQGSSV
;
A
#
# COMPACT_ATOMS: atom_id res chain seq x y z
N MET A 1 9.44 -12.47 31.57
CA MET A 1 7.98 -12.38 31.76
C MET A 1 7.45 -11.58 30.56
N THR A 2 6.46 -12.10 29.86
CA THR A 2 5.77 -11.36 28.81
C THR A 2 5.04 -10.16 29.43
N GLN A 3 5.08 -9.01 28.78
CA GLN A 3 4.36 -7.82 29.24
C GLN A 3 2.91 -7.87 28.74
N PRO A 4 1.93 -7.38 29.51
CA PRO A 4 0.54 -7.32 29.07
C PRO A 4 0.38 -6.34 27.89
N ALA A 5 -0.58 -6.63 27.04
CA ALA A 5 -1.02 -5.72 25.98
C ALA A 5 -2.53 -5.80 25.81
N ILE A 6 -3.14 -4.68 25.39
CA ILE A 6 -4.57 -4.60 25.08
C ILE A 6 -4.79 -3.88 23.75
N LEU A 7 -5.81 -4.33 23.01
CA LEU A 7 -6.40 -3.60 21.91
C LEU A 7 -7.81 -3.17 22.33
N VAL A 8 -8.09 -1.89 22.23
CA VAL A 8 -9.41 -1.32 22.54
C VAL A 8 -9.95 -0.62 21.31
N LEU A 9 -11.13 -1.05 20.84
CA LEU A 9 -11.83 -0.42 19.73
C LEU A 9 -12.68 0.76 20.22
N GLU A 10 -13.01 1.69 19.34
CA GLU A 10 -13.84 2.88 19.64
C GLU A 10 -15.26 2.54 20.15
N ASP A 11 -15.78 1.36 19.80
CA ASP A 11 -17.06 0.85 20.30
C ASP A 11 -16.99 0.30 21.74
N GLY A 12 -15.80 0.25 22.34
CA GLY A 12 -15.53 -0.28 23.67
C GLY A 12 -15.17 -1.77 23.72
N THR A 13 -15.08 -2.45 22.57
CA THR A 13 -14.61 -3.84 22.51
C THR A 13 -13.15 -3.93 22.91
N VAL A 14 -12.83 -4.82 23.85
CA VAL A 14 -11.47 -5.03 24.38
C VAL A 14 -10.97 -6.42 24.00
N PHE A 15 -9.72 -6.49 23.59
CA PHE A 15 -8.96 -7.73 23.42
C PHE A 15 -7.71 -7.65 24.30
N GLU A 16 -7.52 -8.67 25.14
CA GLU A 16 -6.36 -8.79 26.02
C GLU A 16 -5.38 -9.82 25.45
N GLY A 17 -4.09 -9.53 25.55
CA GLY A 17 -3.02 -10.38 25.03
C GLY A 17 -1.66 -10.03 25.62
N GLU A 18 -0.61 -10.39 24.91
CA GLU A 18 0.78 -10.20 25.31
C GLU A 18 1.51 -9.29 24.33
N SER A 19 2.41 -8.45 24.84
CA SER A 19 3.28 -7.62 24.01
C SER A 19 4.32 -8.48 23.30
N VAL A 20 4.44 -8.27 21.98
CA VAL A 20 5.47 -8.89 21.14
C VAL A 20 6.28 -7.85 20.36
N GLY A 21 6.24 -6.59 20.79
CA GLY A 21 6.97 -5.48 20.19
C GLY A 21 7.41 -4.45 21.22
N ALA A 22 7.40 -3.18 20.84
CA ALA A 22 7.70 -2.08 21.75
C ALA A 22 6.58 -1.84 22.77
N SER A 23 6.93 -1.29 23.94
CA SER A 23 5.97 -0.79 24.91
C SER A 23 5.45 0.60 24.51
N GLY A 24 4.22 0.93 24.88
CA GLY A 24 3.63 2.24 24.63
C GLY A 24 2.19 2.17 24.15
N LEU A 25 1.68 3.31 23.70
CA LEU A 25 0.34 3.49 23.12
C LEU A 25 0.46 3.86 21.66
N SER A 26 -0.25 3.16 20.80
CA SER A 26 -0.39 3.47 19.38
C SER A 26 -1.86 3.50 18.98
N VAL A 27 -2.23 4.41 18.06
CA VAL A 27 -3.61 4.64 17.66
C VAL A 27 -3.70 4.66 16.14
N GLY A 28 -4.79 4.11 15.61
CA GLY A 28 -5.04 4.09 14.17
C GLY A 28 -6.36 3.41 13.80
N GLU A 29 -6.69 3.43 12.51
CA GLU A 29 -7.78 2.62 11.96
C GLU A 29 -7.36 1.15 11.99
N VAL A 30 -8.18 0.28 12.60
CA VAL A 30 -7.90 -1.16 12.68
C VAL A 30 -8.37 -1.82 11.39
N VAL A 31 -7.43 -2.43 10.69
CA VAL A 31 -7.69 -3.18 9.45
C VAL A 31 -7.22 -4.62 9.60
N PHE A 32 -7.74 -5.51 8.74
CA PHE A 32 -7.24 -6.89 8.69
C PHE A 32 -6.69 -7.19 7.30
N ASN A 33 -5.60 -7.95 7.25
CA ASN A 33 -5.00 -8.43 6.00
C ASN A 33 -5.00 -9.96 5.99
N THR A 34 -5.44 -10.54 4.87
CA THR A 34 -5.59 -12.00 4.69
C THR A 34 -4.39 -12.67 4.05
N ALA A 35 -3.30 -11.97 3.79
CA ALA A 35 -2.07 -12.54 3.27
C ALA A 35 -1.47 -13.57 4.24
N MET A 36 -1.00 -14.70 3.72
CA MET A 36 -0.38 -15.77 4.51
C MET A 36 1.12 -15.54 4.74
N THR A 37 1.73 -14.67 3.95
CA THR A 37 3.18 -14.37 3.92
C THR A 37 3.40 -12.88 3.74
N GLY A 38 4.64 -12.41 3.91
CA GLY A 38 5.01 -11.04 3.61
C GLY A 38 4.61 -10.05 4.70
N TYR A 39 4.66 -10.46 5.96
CA TYR A 39 4.32 -9.57 7.07
C TYR A 39 5.30 -8.40 7.21
N GLN A 40 6.57 -8.56 6.85
CA GLN A 40 7.56 -7.49 6.90
C GLN A 40 7.28 -6.44 5.82
N GLU A 41 6.96 -6.88 4.61
CA GLU A 41 6.55 -6.04 3.49
C GLU A 41 5.26 -5.27 3.83
N VAL A 42 4.28 -5.93 4.45
CA VAL A 42 3.04 -5.28 4.93
C VAL A 42 3.34 -4.20 5.98
N LEU A 43 4.21 -4.48 6.95
CA LEU A 43 4.54 -3.54 8.03
C LEU A 43 5.29 -2.31 7.52
N THR A 44 6.10 -2.47 6.48
CA THR A 44 6.92 -1.40 5.90
C THR A 44 6.24 -0.69 4.72
N ASP A 45 5.10 -1.22 4.20
CA ASP A 45 4.30 -0.54 3.16
C ASP A 45 3.73 0.79 3.69
N PRO A 46 4.11 1.94 3.10
CA PRO A 46 3.60 3.24 3.54
C PRO A 46 2.08 3.38 3.46
N SER A 47 1.41 2.58 2.63
CA SER A 47 -0.05 2.58 2.51
C SER A 47 -0.78 2.21 3.80
N TYR A 48 -0.08 1.58 4.77
CA TYR A 48 -0.60 1.32 6.12
C TYR A 48 -0.36 2.45 7.14
N ALA A 49 0.11 3.62 6.72
CA ALA A 49 0.29 4.73 7.66
C ALA A 49 -1.01 5.06 8.40
N ARG A 50 -0.91 5.21 9.73
CA ARG A 50 -2.04 5.44 10.63
C ARG A 50 -3.02 4.25 10.74
N GLN A 51 -2.60 3.03 10.39
CA GLN A 51 -3.40 1.81 10.55
C GLN A 51 -2.76 0.84 11.55
N LEU A 52 -3.61 0.18 12.35
CA LEU A 52 -3.28 -0.97 13.18
C LEU A 52 -3.60 -2.23 12.38
N VAL A 53 -2.58 -2.97 11.98
CA VAL A 53 -2.72 -4.07 11.02
C VAL A 53 -2.93 -5.39 11.74
N THR A 54 -4.08 -6.03 11.51
CA THR A 54 -4.38 -7.39 11.97
C THR A 54 -4.03 -8.38 10.87
N LEU A 55 -3.08 -9.28 11.11
CA LEU A 55 -2.81 -10.38 10.19
C LEU A 55 -3.65 -11.59 10.58
N THR A 56 -4.47 -12.09 9.63
CA THR A 56 -5.43 -13.17 9.90
C THR A 56 -4.78 -14.54 9.88
N TYR A 57 -3.60 -14.68 9.27
CA TYR A 57 -2.84 -15.92 9.31
C TYR A 57 -2.37 -16.19 10.76
N PRO A 58 -2.51 -17.45 11.26
CA PRO A 58 -2.29 -17.73 12.67
C PRO A 58 -0.86 -17.51 13.18
N HIS A 59 0.14 -17.84 12.37
CA HIS A 59 1.56 -17.83 12.77
C HIS A 59 2.32 -16.74 12.02
N ILE A 60 2.62 -15.64 12.67
CA ILE A 60 3.32 -14.48 12.09
C ILE A 60 4.71 -14.34 12.70
N GLY A 61 5.73 -14.20 11.84
CA GLY A 61 7.14 -14.18 12.25
C GLY A 61 7.87 -15.51 12.05
N ASN A 62 7.21 -16.49 11.43
CA ASN A 62 7.74 -17.84 11.23
C ASN A 62 8.98 -17.89 10.32
N THR A 63 9.17 -16.95 9.42
CA THR A 63 10.34 -16.84 8.53
C THR A 63 11.41 -15.88 9.03
N GLY A 64 11.14 -15.14 10.12
CA GLY A 64 11.99 -14.05 10.61
C GLY A 64 11.91 -12.80 9.74
N CYS A 65 12.86 -11.90 9.93
CA CYS A 65 12.99 -10.65 9.17
C CYS A 65 14.38 -10.58 8.52
N THR A 66 14.49 -9.83 7.43
CA THR A 66 15.71 -9.62 6.65
C THR A 66 15.76 -8.19 6.12
N ASP A 67 16.95 -7.64 5.91
CA ASP A 67 17.12 -6.28 5.37
C ASP A 67 16.63 -6.11 3.91
N GLN A 68 16.35 -7.23 3.23
CA GLN A 68 15.97 -7.23 1.81
C GLN A 68 14.45 -7.15 1.59
N ASP A 69 13.63 -7.41 2.62
CA ASP A 69 12.17 -7.52 2.48
C ASP A 69 11.44 -6.24 2.93
N ASP A 70 12.16 -5.17 3.28
CA ASP A 70 11.55 -3.88 3.57
C ASP A 70 11.06 -3.20 2.28
N GLU A 71 9.83 -2.69 2.29
CA GLU A 71 9.23 -1.93 1.19
C GLU A 71 9.37 -0.41 1.36
N ALA A 72 9.93 0.04 2.48
CA ALA A 72 10.30 1.43 2.74
C ALA A 72 11.41 1.51 3.79
N ARG A 73 11.99 2.70 3.95
CA ARG A 73 13.11 2.93 4.89
C ARG A 73 12.73 2.79 6.36
N GLN A 74 11.44 2.75 6.68
CA GLN A 74 10.92 2.62 8.04
C GLN A 74 9.58 1.90 8.05
N VAL A 75 9.14 1.45 9.24
CA VAL A 75 7.80 0.93 9.45
C VAL A 75 6.81 2.10 9.48
N TRP A 76 5.75 1.97 8.70
CA TRP A 76 4.73 3.01 8.59
C TRP A 76 3.41 2.65 9.30
N CYS A 77 3.09 1.36 9.45
CA CYS A 77 1.91 0.97 10.21
C CYS A 77 2.01 1.44 11.66
N SER A 78 0.88 1.78 12.26
CA SER A 78 0.82 2.21 13.66
C SER A 78 1.07 1.07 14.64
N GLY A 79 0.77 -0.19 14.26
CA GLY A 79 1.02 -1.34 15.13
C GLY A 79 0.57 -2.64 14.49
N LEU A 80 0.96 -3.75 15.13
CA LEU A 80 0.71 -5.10 14.65
C LEU A 80 -0.16 -5.89 15.63
N ILE A 81 -1.16 -6.59 15.09
CA ILE A 81 -2.09 -7.42 15.82
C ILE A 81 -2.06 -8.82 15.23
N VAL A 82 -1.69 -9.82 16.03
CA VAL A 82 -1.56 -11.21 15.58
C VAL A 82 -2.13 -12.21 16.58
N ARG A 83 -2.41 -13.41 16.10
CA ARG A 83 -2.84 -14.51 16.97
C ARG A 83 -1.65 -15.13 17.69
N ASP A 84 -0.58 -15.43 16.96
CA ASP A 84 0.57 -16.15 17.53
C ASP A 84 1.87 -15.73 16.83
N VAL A 85 2.95 -15.72 17.62
CA VAL A 85 4.31 -15.52 17.13
C VAL A 85 5.12 -16.75 17.53
N PRO A 86 5.73 -17.47 16.55
CA PRO A 86 6.50 -18.67 16.84
C PRO A 86 7.72 -18.35 17.70
N ARG A 87 8.09 -19.29 18.57
CA ARG A 87 9.24 -19.15 19.49
C ARG A 87 10.57 -19.03 18.76
N ARG A 88 10.66 -19.59 17.56
CA ARG A 88 11.87 -19.56 16.70
C ARG A 88 11.45 -19.39 15.25
N PRO A 89 12.02 -18.41 14.54
CA PRO A 89 11.89 -18.35 13.09
C PRO A 89 12.66 -19.50 12.42
N SER A 90 12.18 -19.94 11.26
CA SER A 90 12.76 -21.00 10.49
C SER A 90 12.80 -20.64 9.00
N SER A 91 13.87 -19.96 8.59
CA SER A 91 14.18 -19.63 7.19
C SER A 91 15.67 -19.45 7.03
N TRP A 92 16.21 -19.85 5.89
CA TRP A 92 17.60 -19.61 5.55
C TRP A 92 17.94 -18.12 5.37
N ARG A 93 16.93 -17.29 5.08
CA ARG A 93 17.06 -15.82 4.96
C ARG A 93 16.90 -15.08 6.30
N ASN A 94 16.56 -15.78 7.39
CA ASN A 94 16.32 -15.13 8.67
C ASN A 94 17.59 -14.46 9.21
N GLN A 95 17.52 -13.18 9.46
CA GLN A 95 18.56 -12.38 10.11
C GLN A 95 18.16 -12.01 11.55
N GLN A 96 16.84 -11.80 11.80
CA GLN A 96 16.32 -11.36 13.08
C GLN A 96 14.93 -11.92 13.34
N ALA A 97 14.60 -12.22 14.61
CA ALA A 97 13.25 -12.60 14.99
C ALA A 97 12.30 -11.39 14.94
N LEU A 98 11.03 -11.60 14.55
CA LEU A 98 10.05 -10.54 14.41
C LEU A 98 9.84 -9.69 15.68
N PRO A 99 9.76 -10.26 16.92
CA PRO A 99 9.59 -9.43 18.12
C PRO A 99 10.75 -8.47 18.37
N GLU A 100 11.97 -8.90 18.12
CA GLU A 100 13.16 -8.06 18.25
C GLU A 100 13.17 -6.95 17.18
N TRP A 101 12.82 -7.31 15.95
CA TRP A 101 12.72 -6.38 14.81
C TRP A 101 11.67 -5.28 15.08
N LEU A 102 10.49 -5.66 15.63
CA LEU A 102 9.42 -4.72 16.01
C LEU A 102 9.87 -3.79 17.15
N ALA A 103 10.47 -4.35 18.21
CA ALA A 103 10.93 -3.58 19.36
C ALA A 103 12.00 -2.55 18.98
N GLN A 104 12.97 -2.93 18.14
CA GLN A 104 14.02 -2.03 17.66
C GLN A 104 13.48 -0.86 16.81
N ARG A 105 12.37 -1.09 16.08
CA ARG A 105 11.70 -0.08 15.26
C ARG A 105 10.59 0.67 15.98
N GLY A 106 10.42 0.44 17.28
CA GLY A 106 9.43 1.13 18.11
C GLY A 106 7.98 0.76 17.79
N VAL A 107 7.74 -0.40 17.17
CA VAL A 107 6.39 -0.84 16.78
C VAL A 107 5.69 -1.53 17.93
N VAL A 108 4.55 -0.99 18.38
CA VAL A 108 3.71 -1.62 19.40
C VAL A 108 2.97 -2.81 18.77
N ALA A 109 3.03 -3.98 19.40
CA ALA A 109 2.44 -5.18 18.85
C ALA A 109 1.84 -6.09 19.95
N ILE A 110 0.72 -6.75 19.60
CA ILE A 110 -0.02 -7.66 20.48
C ILE A 110 -0.17 -9.04 19.83
N ALA A 111 0.05 -10.09 20.64
CA ALA A 111 -0.24 -11.47 20.28
C ALA A 111 -1.18 -12.11 21.31
N GLY A 112 -1.70 -13.30 20.97
CA GLY A 112 -2.55 -14.09 21.87
C GLY A 112 -4.04 -13.74 21.82
N ILE A 113 -4.46 -12.82 20.95
CA ILE A 113 -5.86 -12.43 20.81
C ILE A 113 -6.64 -13.31 19.81
N ASP A 114 -7.96 -13.28 19.90
CA ASP A 114 -8.85 -13.88 18.89
C ASP A 114 -8.97 -12.98 17.67
N THR A 115 -8.01 -13.09 16.73
CA THR A 115 -8.00 -12.34 15.47
C THR A 115 -9.20 -12.69 14.58
N ARG A 116 -9.77 -13.90 14.69
CA ARG A 116 -10.98 -14.27 13.96
C ARG A 116 -12.20 -13.48 14.46
N LYS A 117 -12.36 -13.34 15.79
CA LYS A 117 -13.41 -12.49 16.38
C LYS A 117 -13.23 -11.04 15.92
N LEU A 118 -12.00 -10.50 15.98
CA LEU A 118 -11.69 -9.14 15.53
C LEU A 118 -12.05 -8.94 14.07
N THR A 119 -11.61 -9.83 13.18
CA THR A 119 -11.93 -9.76 11.74
C THR A 119 -13.42 -9.74 11.49
N ARG A 120 -14.21 -10.56 12.23
CA ARG A 120 -15.68 -10.54 12.11
C ARG A 120 -16.29 -9.22 12.54
N VAL A 121 -15.81 -8.62 13.63
CA VAL A 121 -16.26 -7.29 14.08
C VAL A 121 -16.02 -6.25 12.98
N LEU A 122 -14.81 -6.22 12.41
CA LEU A 122 -14.45 -5.25 11.36
C LEU A 122 -15.25 -5.47 10.07
N ARG A 123 -15.48 -6.74 9.68
CA ARG A 123 -16.29 -7.06 8.50
C ARG A 123 -17.74 -6.66 8.67
N ASP A 124 -18.32 -6.94 9.83
CA ASP A 124 -19.76 -6.78 10.07
C ASP A 124 -20.14 -5.33 10.42
N ARG A 125 -19.21 -4.54 11.00
CA ARG A 125 -19.44 -3.16 11.47
C ARG A 125 -18.67 -2.10 10.69
N GLY A 126 -17.77 -2.51 9.79
CA GLY A 126 -16.81 -1.64 9.10
C GLY A 126 -15.50 -1.47 9.87
N SER A 127 -14.54 -0.77 9.25
CA SER A 127 -13.30 -0.38 9.90
C SER A 127 -13.59 0.45 11.15
N GLN A 128 -12.84 0.19 12.23
CA GLN A 128 -12.98 0.88 13.51
C GLN A 128 -11.68 1.55 13.89
N ASN A 129 -11.77 2.69 14.54
CA ASN A 129 -10.62 3.26 15.23
C ASN A 129 -10.26 2.39 16.44
N GLY A 130 -8.97 2.22 16.69
CA GLY A 130 -8.48 1.44 17.81
C GLY A 130 -7.25 2.04 18.46
N ALA A 131 -7.01 1.63 19.70
CA ALA A 131 -5.79 1.93 20.43
C ALA A 131 -5.16 0.62 20.93
N LEU A 132 -3.89 0.45 20.60
CA LEU A 132 -3.05 -0.67 21.01
C LEU A 132 -2.09 -0.19 22.10
N MET A 133 -2.15 -0.79 23.28
CA MET A 133 -1.32 -0.42 24.44
C MET A 133 -0.56 -1.63 24.95
N ALA A 134 0.73 -1.48 25.21
CA ALA A 134 1.61 -2.55 25.68
C ALA A 134 2.51 -2.07 26.83
N GLY A 135 2.78 -2.97 27.79
CA GLY A 135 3.53 -2.65 29.00
C GLY A 135 2.58 -2.27 30.15
N THR A 136 2.49 -0.99 30.48
CA THR A 136 1.46 -0.50 31.40
C THR A 136 0.16 -0.31 30.63
N VAL A 137 -0.89 -1.03 30.98
CA VAL A 137 -2.16 -1.02 30.24
C VAL A 137 -3.27 -0.35 31.06
N ASP A 138 -4.06 0.49 30.39
CA ASP A 138 -5.23 1.18 30.93
C ASP A 138 -6.33 1.23 29.85
N VAL A 139 -7.42 0.50 30.10
CA VAL A 139 -8.54 0.37 29.15
C VAL A 139 -9.24 1.72 28.94
N ALA A 140 -9.38 2.55 29.97
CA ALA A 140 -10.07 3.83 29.85
C ALA A 140 -9.25 4.81 29.01
N GLN A 141 -7.94 4.87 29.25
CA GLN A 141 -7.02 5.69 28.45
C GLN A 141 -6.98 5.23 26.98
N ALA A 142 -6.91 3.92 26.74
CA ALA A 142 -6.92 3.37 25.38
C ALA A 142 -8.23 3.66 24.65
N LEU A 143 -9.39 3.52 25.32
CA LEU A 143 -10.70 3.84 24.74
C LEU A 143 -10.82 5.33 24.38
N GLU A 144 -10.37 6.20 25.26
CA GLU A 144 -10.35 7.63 25.01
C GLU A 144 -9.48 7.97 23.79
N ALA A 145 -8.30 7.37 23.69
CA ALA A 145 -7.39 7.56 22.56
C ALA A 145 -7.99 7.05 21.24
N ALA A 146 -8.62 5.86 21.23
CA ALA A 146 -9.31 5.32 20.07
C ALA A 146 -10.43 6.25 19.57
N ARG A 147 -11.25 6.79 20.48
CA ARG A 147 -12.36 7.69 20.16
C ARG A 147 -11.91 9.07 19.68
N LYS A 148 -10.74 9.54 20.11
CA LYS A 148 -10.16 10.82 19.65
C LYS A 148 -9.52 10.75 18.27
N PHE A 149 -9.24 9.56 17.75
CA PHE A 149 -8.68 9.42 16.42
C PHE A 149 -9.74 9.78 15.37
N PRO A 150 -9.46 10.73 14.45
CA PRO A 150 -10.49 11.24 13.54
C PRO A 150 -10.82 10.28 12.38
N GLY A 151 -10.13 9.14 12.25
CA GLY A 151 -10.22 8.25 11.09
C GLY A 151 -9.40 8.76 9.91
N LEU A 152 -9.38 8.01 8.80
CA LEU A 152 -8.55 8.32 7.64
C LEU A 152 -9.25 9.25 6.62
N LYS A 153 -10.58 9.39 6.67
CA LYS A 153 -11.31 10.26 5.74
C LYS A 153 -10.91 11.72 5.92
N GLY A 154 -10.57 12.37 4.83
CA GLY A 154 -10.07 13.76 4.83
C GLY A 154 -8.59 13.91 5.21
N MET A 155 -7.86 12.80 5.47
CA MET A 155 -6.42 12.84 5.77
C MET A 155 -5.59 12.73 4.50
N ASP A 156 -4.84 13.78 4.18
CA ASP A 156 -3.75 13.74 3.21
C ASP A 156 -2.51 13.14 3.88
N LEU A 157 -2.37 11.81 3.79
CA LEU A 157 -1.20 11.10 4.30
C LEU A 157 -0.10 10.94 3.24
N ALA A 158 -0.40 11.13 1.96
CA ALA A 158 0.57 11.04 0.88
C ALA A 158 1.74 12.01 1.09
N LYS A 159 1.46 13.26 1.45
CA LYS A 159 2.51 14.25 1.78
C LYS A 159 3.28 13.95 3.05
N VAL A 160 2.72 13.14 3.97
CA VAL A 160 3.36 12.78 5.25
C VAL A 160 4.41 11.70 5.05
N VAL A 161 4.12 10.72 4.18
CA VAL A 161 5.00 9.57 3.92
C VAL A 161 5.98 9.80 2.79
N SER A 162 5.73 10.81 1.95
CA SER A 162 6.54 11.16 0.78
C SER A 162 7.97 11.54 1.15
N THR A 163 8.89 11.26 0.23
CA THR A 163 10.26 11.81 0.31
C THR A 163 10.26 13.34 0.32
N THR A 164 11.26 13.93 0.97
CA THR A 164 11.43 15.38 1.01
C THR A 164 12.33 15.92 -0.12
N GLN A 165 13.05 15.03 -0.81
CA GLN A 165 13.98 15.38 -1.89
C GLN A 165 13.87 14.36 -3.01
N SER A 166 14.04 14.81 -4.25
CA SER A 166 14.12 13.93 -5.41
C SER A 166 15.38 13.07 -5.37
N TYR A 167 15.26 11.83 -5.83
CA TYR A 167 16.40 10.92 -5.92
C TYR A 167 16.26 9.99 -7.14
N ALA A 168 17.39 9.47 -7.61
CA ALA A 168 17.42 8.47 -8.67
C ALA A 168 17.32 7.06 -8.10
N TRP A 169 16.63 6.16 -8.81
CA TRP A 169 16.52 4.74 -8.47
C TRP A 169 16.90 3.88 -9.67
N ARG A 170 17.79 2.91 -9.45
CA ARG A 170 18.28 2.00 -10.51
C ARG A 170 18.34 0.53 -10.11
N GLU A 171 18.03 0.23 -8.85
CA GLU A 171 18.04 -1.13 -8.33
C GLU A 171 16.82 -1.90 -8.86
N GLY A 172 17.05 -3.05 -9.50
CA GLY A 172 16.01 -3.97 -9.93
C GLY A 172 15.62 -4.97 -8.86
N GLN A 173 14.90 -6.03 -9.25
CA GLN A 173 14.43 -7.04 -8.29
C GLN A 173 15.57 -7.88 -7.72
N LEU A 174 15.33 -8.44 -6.53
CA LEU A 174 16.24 -9.37 -5.87
C LEU A 174 16.28 -10.69 -6.64
N ASP A 175 17.47 -11.10 -7.07
CA ASP A 175 17.73 -12.45 -7.53
C ASP A 175 18.05 -13.36 -6.33
N LEU A 176 17.18 -14.33 -6.09
CA LEU A 176 17.29 -15.21 -4.93
C LEU A 176 18.49 -16.18 -5.02
N ASP A 177 18.94 -16.49 -6.22
CA ASP A 177 20.07 -17.41 -6.41
C ASP A 177 21.40 -16.74 -6.07
N SER A 178 21.59 -15.50 -6.50
CA SER A 178 22.80 -14.71 -6.20
C SER A 178 22.70 -13.91 -4.91
N GLY A 179 21.48 -13.66 -4.40
CA GLY A 179 21.23 -12.76 -3.26
C GLY A 179 21.49 -11.28 -3.57
N GLN A 180 21.57 -10.90 -4.85
CA GLN A 180 21.86 -9.55 -5.29
C GLN A 180 20.66 -8.92 -6.00
N PHE A 181 20.53 -7.60 -5.89
CA PHE A 181 19.57 -6.84 -6.70
C PHE A 181 20.11 -6.64 -8.11
N ILE A 182 19.29 -7.02 -9.12
CA ILE A 182 19.67 -6.93 -10.53
C ILE A 182 19.39 -5.49 -11.01
N SER A 183 20.26 -5.00 -11.89
CA SER A 183 20.06 -3.72 -12.57
C SER A 183 20.03 -3.90 -14.08
N ALA A 184 19.03 -3.32 -14.76
CA ALA A 184 18.98 -3.28 -16.20
C ALA A 184 19.64 -2.00 -16.76
N THR A 185 20.02 -2.01 -18.03
CA THR A 185 20.50 -0.80 -18.71
C THR A 185 19.34 0.18 -18.90
N PRO A 186 19.44 1.42 -18.40
CA PRO A 186 18.41 2.43 -18.57
C PRO A 186 18.15 2.79 -20.04
N ARG A 187 16.88 2.90 -20.41
CA ARG A 187 16.42 3.23 -21.77
C ARG A 187 15.36 4.32 -21.81
N PHE A 188 14.54 4.42 -20.75
CA PHE A 188 13.40 5.32 -20.66
C PHE A 188 13.48 6.17 -19.41
N LYS A 189 13.29 7.47 -19.53
CA LYS A 189 13.23 8.39 -18.38
C LYS A 189 11.83 8.34 -17.78
N VAL A 190 11.70 7.84 -16.57
CA VAL A 190 10.43 7.78 -15.86
C VAL A 190 10.52 8.63 -14.62
N VAL A 191 9.57 9.55 -14.46
CA VAL A 191 9.43 10.30 -13.20
C VAL A 191 8.32 9.64 -12.37
N ALA A 192 8.66 9.19 -11.16
CA ALA A 192 7.74 8.55 -10.24
C ALA A 192 7.41 9.51 -9.09
N TYR A 193 6.13 9.83 -8.92
CA TYR A 193 5.66 10.55 -7.74
C TYR A 193 5.65 9.61 -6.53
N ASP A 194 6.26 10.07 -5.43
CA ASP A 194 6.26 9.37 -4.16
C ASP A 194 5.07 9.81 -3.29
N PHE A 195 3.96 9.10 -3.40
CA PHE A 195 2.83 9.23 -2.49
C PHE A 195 2.90 8.24 -1.31
N GLY A 196 4.01 7.54 -1.17
CA GLY A 196 4.26 6.41 -0.29
C GLY A 196 4.66 5.18 -1.10
N VAL A 197 5.63 5.35 -2.00
CA VAL A 197 6.03 4.33 -2.95
C VAL A 197 6.68 3.13 -2.27
N LYS A 198 6.21 1.93 -2.61
CA LYS A 198 6.88 0.68 -2.26
C LYS A 198 8.12 0.49 -3.11
N LEU A 199 9.22 0.05 -2.48
CA LEU A 199 10.50 -0.15 -3.18
C LEU A 199 10.39 -1.14 -4.32
N ASN A 200 9.54 -2.18 -4.20
CA ASN A 200 9.38 -3.16 -5.27
C ASN A 200 8.74 -2.57 -6.54
N ILE A 201 7.93 -1.51 -6.44
CA ILE A 201 7.46 -0.75 -7.63
C ILE A 201 8.65 -0.16 -8.40
N LEU A 202 9.55 0.50 -7.68
CA LEU A 202 10.74 1.11 -8.29
C LEU A 202 11.67 0.07 -8.90
N ARG A 203 11.83 -1.09 -8.20
CA ARG A 203 12.59 -2.24 -8.69
C ARG A 203 12.00 -2.80 -9.98
N MET A 204 10.69 -2.94 -10.07
CA MET A 204 10.01 -3.46 -11.27
C MET A 204 10.09 -2.49 -12.46
N LEU A 205 10.09 -1.18 -12.23
CA LEU A 205 10.33 -0.18 -13.27
C LEU A 205 11.79 -0.25 -13.75
N ALA A 206 12.77 -0.26 -12.82
CA ALA A 206 14.19 -0.30 -13.14
C ALA A 206 14.58 -1.57 -13.91
N GLU A 207 14.07 -2.74 -13.53
CA GLU A 207 14.30 -4.01 -14.23
C GLU A 207 13.84 -3.97 -15.68
N ARG A 208 12.82 -3.17 -16.01
CA ARG A 208 12.30 -2.97 -17.36
C ARG A 208 13.02 -1.86 -18.16
N GLY A 209 14.14 -1.36 -17.61
CA GLY A 209 14.98 -0.36 -18.25
C GLY A 209 14.47 1.07 -18.06
N CYS A 210 13.70 1.35 -17.03
CA CYS A 210 13.36 2.71 -16.66
C CYS A 210 14.50 3.34 -15.83
N ASP A 211 14.98 4.52 -16.24
CA ASP A 211 15.82 5.41 -15.42
C ASP A 211 14.87 6.24 -14.55
N VAL A 212 14.66 5.78 -13.33
CA VAL A 212 13.61 6.33 -12.47
C VAL A 212 14.14 7.50 -11.66
N THR A 213 13.48 8.65 -11.80
CA THR A 213 13.63 9.78 -10.87
C THR A 213 12.40 9.85 -9.98
N VAL A 214 12.59 9.61 -8.70
CA VAL A 214 11.51 9.71 -7.69
C VAL A 214 11.42 11.16 -7.21
N VAL A 215 10.22 11.72 -7.21
CA VAL A 215 9.97 13.11 -6.81
C VAL A 215 8.98 13.16 -5.65
N PRO A 216 9.06 14.19 -4.77
CA PRO A 216 8.07 14.39 -3.71
C PRO A 216 6.64 14.50 -4.23
N ALA A 217 5.67 14.11 -3.39
CA ALA A 217 4.24 14.13 -3.72
C ALA A 217 3.74 15.49 -4.25
N GLN A 218 4.26 16.58 -3.71
CA GLN A 218 3.84 17.95 -4.02
C GLN A 218 4.66 18.62 -5.15
N THR A 219 5.49 17.85 -5.88
CA THR A 219 6.28 18.41 -6.99
C THR A 219 5.36 18.95 -8.08
N PRO A 220 5.49 20.22 -8.50
CA PRO A 220 4.68 20.79 -9.57
C PRO A 220 4.89 20.08 -10.90
N ALA A 221 3.85 19.99 -11.73
CA ALA A 221 3.94 19.39 -13.05
C ALA A 221 5.02 20.04 -13.92
N ALA A 222 5.21 21.35 -13.84
CA ALA A 222 6.22 22.08 -14.59
C ALA A 222 7.65 21.57 -14.30
N ASP A 223 7.95 21.26 -13.05
CA ASP A 223 9.27 20.76 -12.63
C ASP A 223 9.50 19.34 -13.16
N VAL A 224 8.46 18.50 -13.14
CA VAL A 224 8.50 17.14 -13.70
C VAL A 224 8.70 17.20 -15.22
N LEU A 225 7.95 18.06 -15.91
CA LEU A 225 8.07 18.23 -17.37
C LEU A 225 9.42 18.77 -17.80
N ALA A 226 10.07 19.60 -16.95
CA ALA A 226 11.44 20.08 -17.21
C ALA A 226 12.50 18.96 -17.24
N LEU A 227 12.21 17.81 -16.62
CA LEU A 227 13.05 16.61 -16.68
C LEU A 227 12.94 15.87 -18.03
N ASN A 228 12.00 16.26 -18.90
CA ASN A 228 11.68 15.60 -20.17
C ASN A 228 11.44 14.09 -19.99
N PRO A 229 10.43 13.67 -19.20
CA PRO A 229 10.14 12.27 -18.97
C PRO A 229 9.51 11.62 -20.22
N ASP A 230 9.86 10.38 -20.49
CA ASP A 230 9.17 9.52 -21.45
C ASP A 230 7.85 8.99 -20.88
N GLY A 231 7.73 8.94 -19.53
CA GLY A 231 6.50 8.56 -18.83
C GLY A 231 6.50 9.02 -17.38
N VAL A 232 5.30 9.15 -16.83
CA VAL A 232 5.04 9.50 -15.42
C VAL A 232 4.40 8.32 -14.69
N PHE A 233 4.91 8.00 -13.53
CA PHE A 233 4.38 6.97 -12.67
C PHE A 233 3.78 7.58 -11.39
N LEU A 234 2.54 7.17 -11.05
CA LEU A 234 1.82 7.62 -9.87
C LEU A 234 1.79 6.46 -8.88
N SER A 235 2.52 6.59 -7.78
CA SER A 235 2.69 5.48 -6.83
C SER A 235 1.45 5.18 -6.00
N ASN A 236 1.50 4.05 -5.30
CA ASN A 236 0.63 3.74 -4.17
C ASN A 236 0.85 4.74 -3.03
N GLY A 237 -0.03 4.71 -2.03
CA GLY A 237 0.09 5.55 -0.84
C GLY A 237 -1.10 5.44 0.09
N PRO A 238 -0.99 6.01 1.30
CA PRO A 238 -2.02 6.00 2.32
C PRO A 238 -2.99 7.18 2.21
N GLY A 239 -4.09 7.06 2.95
CA GLY A 239 -5.00 8.16 3.23
C GLY A 239 -6.12 8.33 2.22
N ASP A 240 -6.76 9.48 2.28
CA ASP A 240 -7.84 9.87 1.39
C ASP A 240 -7.24 10.55 0.14
N PRO A 241 -7.63 10.15 -1.08
CA PRO A 241 -7.13 10.80 -2.30
C PRO A 241 -7.69 12.20 -2.53
N GLU A 242 -8.89 12.54 -2.03
CA GLU A 242 -9.55 13.81 -2.31
C GLU A 242 -8.76 15.05 -1.86
N PRO A 243 -8.09 15.07 -0.68
CA PRO A 243 -7.30 16.23 -0.26
C PRO A 243 -5.98 16.42 -1.03
N CYS A 244 -5.59 15.50 -1.91
CA CYS A 244 -4.34 15.58 -2.69
C CYS A 244 -4.51 16.46 -3.96
N ASP A 245 -5.05 17.68 -3.81
CA ASP A 245 -5.36 18.61 -4.88
C ASP A 245 -4.12 18.98 -5.74
N TYR A 246 -2.95 19.09 -5.13
CA TYR A 246 -1.67 19.32 -5.80
C TYR A 246 -1.33 18.20 -6.80
N ALA A 247 -1.57 16.93 -6.43
CA ALA A 247 -1.32 15.79 -7.31
C ALA A 247 -2.36 15.73 -8.43
N ILE A 248 -3.65 15.95 -8.10
CA ILE A 248 -4.74 15.99 -9.09
C ILE A 248 -4.48 17.07 -10.15
N ALA A 249 -4.00 18.25 -9.73
CA ALA A 249 -3.65 19.34 -10.66
C ALA A 249 -2.49 18.94 -11.59
N ALA A 250 -1.42 18.35 -11.03
CA ALA A 250 -0.28 17.90 -11.81
C ALA A 250 -0.67 16.80 -12.83
N ILE A 251 -1.48 15.84 -12.42
CA ILE A 251 -1.95 14.74 -13.30
C ILE A 251 -2.78 15.29 -14.47
N ARG A 252 -3.65 16.29 -14.24
CA ARG A 252 -4.40 16.95 -15.33
C ARG A 252 -3.49 17.55 -16.38
N GLU A 253 -2.35 18.12 -16.00
CA GLU A 253 -1.38 18.64 -16.97
C GLU A 253 -0.72 17.51 -17.78
N PHE A 254 -0.38 16.37 -17.16
CA PHE A 254 0.18 15.22 -17.86
C PHE A 254 -0.82 14.63 -18.87
N ILE A 255 -2.09 14.50 -18.47
CA ILE A 255 -3.19 14.06 -19.37
C ILE A 255 -3.31 15.01 -20.56
N ALA A 256 -3.38 16.33 -20.31
CA ALA A 256 -3.53 17.34 -21.37
C ALA A 256 -2.35 17.34 -22.35
N LYS A 257 -1.14 17.05 -21.86
CA LYS A 257 0.08 16.95 -22.68
C LYS A 257 0.30 15.56 -23.26
N LYS A 258 -0.61 14.61 -23.00
CA LYS A 258 -0.55 13.22 -23.46
C LYS A 258 0.76 12.51 -23.06
N ILE A 259 1.26 12.78 -21.86
CA ILE A 259 2.41 12.06 -21.31
C ILE A 259 1.95 10.66 -20.88
N PRO A 260 2.63 9.58 -21.32
CA PRO A 260 2.35 8.23 -20.84
C PRO A 260 2.31 8.17 -19.31
N THR A 261 1.16 7.77 -18.76
CA THR A 261 0.94 7.82 -17.30
C THR A 261 0.38 6.48 -16.81
N PHE A 262 1.00 5.92 -15.76
CA PHE A 262 0.52 4.73 -15.07
C PHE A 262 0.35 4.99 -13.59
N GLY A 263 -0.82 4.65 -13.01
CA GLY A 263 -1.14 4.83 -11.60
C GLY A 263 -1.46 3.52 -10.88
N ILE A 264 -0.93 3.35 -9.67
CA ILE A 264 -1.18 2.19 -8.80
C ILE A 264 -1.84 2.64 -7.49
N CYS A 265 -2.91 1.97 -7.06
CA CYS A 265 -3.60 2.13 -5.80
C CYS A 265 -4.03 3.59 -5.56
N LEU A 266 -3.35 4.37 -4.73
CA LEU A 266 -3.61 5.80 -4.58
C LEU A 266 -3.45 6.54 -5.92
N GLY A 267 -2.42 6.19 -6.71
CA GLY A 267 -2.22 6.75 -8.05
C GLY A 267 -3.37 6.45 -9.02
N HIS A 268 -4.03 5.29 -8.89
CA HIS A 268 -5.27 4.99 -9.63
C HIS A 268 -6.41 5.92 -9.24
N GLN A 269 -6.61 6.13 -7.94
CA GLN A 269 -7.67 7.01 -7.43
C GLN A 269 -7.43 8.47 -7.84
N LEU A 270 -6.17 8.93 -7.77
CA LEU A 270 -5.78 10.28 -8.20
C LEU A 270 -5.94 10.49 -9.71
N LEU A 271 -5.64 9.47 -10.53
CA LEU A 271 -5.90 9.54 -11.98
C LEU A 271 -7.39 9.67 -12.27
N ALA A 272 -8.24 8.90 -11.57
CA ALA A 272 -9.69 8.98 -11.70
C ALA A 272 -10.24 10.37 -11.31
N LEU A 273 -9.77 10.92 -10.17
CA LEU A 273 -10.13 12.28 -9.73
C LEU A 273 -9.66 13.36 -10.73
N ALA A 274 -8.47 13.21 -11.28
CA ALA A 274 -7.96 14.13 -12.29
C ALA A 274 -8.79 14.09 -13.58
N ALA A 275 -9.31 12.93 -13.95
CA ALA A 275 -10.22 12.76 -15.08
C ALA A 275 -11.64 13.30 -14.80
N GLY A 276 -12.00 13.58 -13.54
CA GLY A 276 -13.29 14.15 -13.15
C GLY A 276 -14.25 13.17 -12.47
N ALA A 277 -13.82 11.94 -12.17
CA ALA A 277 -14.57 11.00 -11.35
C ALA A 277 -14.52 11.37 -9.86
N LYS A 278 -15.21 10.60 -9.03
CA LYS A 278 -15.19 10.70 -7.56
C LYS A 278 -14.68 9.42 -6.93
N THR A 279 -14.31 9.51 -5.66
CA THR A 279 -13.94 8.35 -4.84
C THR A 279 -14.92 8.19 -3.67
N LEU A 280 -14.93 7.00 -3.09
CA LEU A 280 -15.74 6.67 -1.93
C LEU A 280 -14.91 5.91 -0.89
N LYS A 281 -15.19 6.13 0.40
CA LYS A 281 -14.65 5.33 1.50
C LYS A 281 -15.40 4.00 1.55
N MET A 282 -14.67 2.90 1.54
CA MET A 282 -15.22 1.54 1.67
C MET A 282 -15.53 1.21 3.14
N GLY A 283 -16.41 0.24 3.37
CA GLY A 283 -16.79 -0.19 4.71
C GLY A 283 -15.62 -0.76 5.51
N HIS A 284 -14.86 -1.70 4.94
CA HIS A 284 -13.67 -2.31 5.58
C HIS A 284 -12.45 -2.41 4.65
N GLY A 285 -12.59 -1.90 3.41
CA GLY A 285 -11.51 -1.93 2.41
C GLY A 285 -11.20 -3.33 1.87
N HIS A 286 -10.19 -3.37 0.99
CA HIS A 286 -9.61 -4.62 0.50
C HIS A 286 -8.16 -4.70 0.98
N HIS A 287 -7.85 -5.73 1.77
CA HIS A 287 -6.52 -5.97 2.29
C HIS A 287 -6.22 -7.47 2.25
N GLY A 288 -5.32 -7.88 1.39
CA GLY A 288 -4.93 -9.29 1.22
C GLY A 288 -4.27 -9.58 -0.11
N ALA A 289 -3.75 -10.79 -0.25
CA ALA A 289 -3.00 -11.23 -1.43
C ALA A 289 -3.75 -12.34 -2.22
N ASN A 290 -5.06 -12.41 -2.10
CA ASN A 290 -5.89 -13.46 -2.68
C ASN A 290 -7.18 -12.92 -3.31
N HIS A 291 -7.18 -11.67 -3.77
CA HIS A 291 -8.35 -11.02 -4.34
C HIS A 291 -8.45 -11.32 -5.85
N PRO A 292 -9.55 -11.99 -6.31
CA PRO A 292 -9.77 -12.23 -7.72
C PRO A 292 -10.27 -10.97 -8.42
N VAL A 293 -9.58 -10.60 -9.49
CA VAL A 293 -9.91 -9.45 -10.34
C VAL A 293 -10.04 -9.93 -11.77
N GLN A 294 -11.08 -9.52 -12.46
CA GLN A 294 -11.31 -9.82 -13.86
C GLN A 294 -10.82 -8.69 -14.76
N ASP A 295 -9.98 -9.00 -15.72
CA ASP A 295 -9.69 -8.16 -16.88
C ASP A 295 -10.90 -8.23 -17.83
N LEU A 296 -11.54 -7.09 -18.08
CA LEU A 296 -12.77 -7.02 -18.86
C LEU A 296 -12.54 -7.18 -20.38
N ASP A 297 -11.32 -6.94 -20.87
CA ASP A 297 -11.00 -7.08 -22.29
C ASP A 297 -10.76 -8.55 -22.65
N SER A 298 -9.98 -9.26 -21.85
CA SER A 298 -9.63 -10.66 -22.11
C SER A 298 -10.59 -11.66 -21.43
N GLY A 299 -11.36 -11.20 -20.42
CA GLY A 299 -12.17 -12.06 -19.55
C GLY A 299 -11.36 -12.88 -18.56
N ARG A 300 -10.02 -12.72 -18.52
CA ARG A 300 -9.12 -13.45 -17.63
C ARG A 300 -9.33 -13.03 -16.19
N VAL A 301 -9.35 -13.99 -15.29
CA VAL A 301 -9.33 -13.77 -13.83
C VAL A 301 -7.89 -13.88 -13.34
N MET A 302 -7.47 -12.90 -12.57
CA MET A 302 -6.15 -12.81 -11.98
C MET A 302 -6.27 -12.70 -10.46
N ILE A 303 -5.37 -13.31 -9.73
CA ILE A 303 -5.30 -13.15 -8.29
C ILE A 303 -4.35 -12.00 -7.96
N THR A 304 -4.81 -11.08 -7.11
CA THR A 304 -4.13 -9.81 -6.88
C THR A 304 -3.88 -9.54 -5.40
N SER A 305 -2.85 -8.74 -5.13
CA SER A 305 -2.63 -8.12 -3.83
C SER A 305 -3.40 -6.79 -3.78
N GLN A 306 -4.10 -6.56 -2.66
CA GLN A 306 -4.94 -5.38 -2.43
C GLN A 306 -4.62 -4.76 -1.08
N ASN A 307 -4.55 -3.43 -1.04
CA ASN A 307 -4.39 -2.67 0.20
C ASN A 307 -4.96 -1.27 0.03
N HIS A 308 -6.28 -1.13 0.10
CA HIS A 308 -6.95 0.17 -0.02
C HIS A 308 -8.27 0.23 0.75
N GLY A 309 -8.55 1.38 1.36
CA GLY A 309 -9.81 1.69 2.05
C GLY A 309 -10.72 2.65 1.27
N PHE A 310 -10.28 3.11 0.09
CA PHE A 310 -11.05 3.93 -0.83
C PHE A 310 -11.12 3.26 -2.20
N ALA A 311 -12.15 3.56 -2.97
CA ALA A 311 -12.35 3.05 -4.32
C ALA A 311 -12.88 4.17 -5.24
N VAL A 312 -12.67 4.02 -6.53
CA VAL A 312 -13.29 4.90 -7.55
C VAL A 312 -14.77 4.60 -7.64
N ASP A 313 -15.60 5.64 -7.57
CA ASP A 313 -17.04 5.54 -7.81
C ASP A 313 -17.31 5.46 -9.32
N GLU A 314 -17.50 4.22 -9.79
CA GLU A 314 -17.72 3.93 -11.22
C GLU A 314 -18.91 4.69 -11.82
N SER A 315 -19.94 5.01 -11.01
CA SER A 315 -21.12 5.75 -11.46
C SER A 315 -20.83 7.20 -11.87
N THR A 316 -19.66 7.72 -11.48
CA THR A 316 -19.22 9.09 -11.74
C THR A 316 -18.19 9.21 -12.88
N LEU A 317 -17.82 8.09 -13.51
CA LEU A 317 -16.81 8.10 -14.58
C LEU A 317 -17.27 8.93 -15.78
N PRO A 318 -16.44 9.86 -16.28
CA PRO A 318 -16.75 10.60 -17.50
C PRO A 318 -16.61 9.72 -18.76
N ALA A 319 -17.19 10.16 -19.87
CA ALA A 319 -17.28 9.36 -21.10
C ALA A 319 -15.94 8.97 -21.74
N ASN A 320 -14.88 9.70 -21.43
CA ASN A 320 -13.52 9.41 -21.89
C ASN A 320 -12.74 8.47 -20.95
N VAL A 321 -13.39 7.90 -19.93
CA VAL A 321 -12.78 6.92 -19.01
C VAL A 321 -13.46 5.57 -19.14
N ARG A 322 -12.69 4.55 -19.46
CA ARG A 322 -13.13 3.16 -19.59
C ARG A 322 -12.69 2.32 -18.38
N VAL A 323 -13.58 1.51 -17.85
CA VAL A 323 -13.23 0.48 -16.85
C VAL A 323 -12.52 -0.67 -17.54
N THR A 324 -11.38 -1.09 -16.99
CA THR A 324 -10.56 -2.18 -17.53
C THR A 324 -10.60 -3.44 -16.66
N HIS A 325 -10.76 -3.27 -15.35
CA HIS A 325 -10.71 -4.37 -14.39
C HIS A 325 -11.78 -4.23 -13.32
N ARG A 326 -12.28 -5.37 -12.81
CA ARG A 326 -13.33 -5.41 -11.79
C ARG A 326 -13.07 -6.49 -10.75
N SER A 327 -13.30 -6.17 -9.48
CA SER A 327 -13.27 -7.13 -8.37
C SER A 327 -14.40 -8.16 -8.51
N LEU A 328 -14.07 -9.43 -8.33
CA LEU A 328 -15.08 -10.50 -8.29
C LEU A 328 -15.65 -10.73 -6.89
N PHE A 329 -15.14 -10.05 -5.87
CA PHE A 329 -15.74 -10.14 -4.53
C PHE A 329 -16.96 -9.24 -4.39
N ASP A 330 -16.92 -8.02 -4.93
CA ASP A 330 -17.97 -7.03 -4.69
C ASP A 330 -18.28 -6.14 -5.92
N GLY A 331 -17.65 -6.40 -7.06
CA GLY A 331 -17.87 -5.65 -8.29
C GLY A 331 -17.23 -4.27 -8.34
N THR A 332 -16.43 -3.87 -7.35
CA THR A 332 -15.76 -2.57 -7.33
C THR A 332 -14.78 -2.40 -8.49
N ASN A 333 -14.61 -1.16 -8.93
CA ASN A 333 -13.63 -0.78 -9.96
C ASN A 333 -12.21 -1.14 -9.51
N GLN A 334 -11.46 -1.81 -10.38
CA GLN A 334 -10.07 -2.22 -10.13
C GLN A 334 -9.09 -1.70 -11.17
N GLY A 335 -9.56 -0.98 -12.17
CA GLY A 335 -8.70 -0.39 -13.18
C GLY A 335 -9.48 0.46 -14.17
N ILE A 336 -8.84 1.53 -14.62
CA ILE A 336 -9.35 2.43 -15.64
C ILE A 336 -8.29 2.75 -16.68
N GLU A 337 -8.73 3.17 -17.86
CA GLU A 337 -7.89 3.84 -18.85
C GLU A 337 -8.62 5.03 -19.47
N LEU A 338 -7.87 6.02 -19.91
CA LEU A 338 -8.38 7.15 -20.67
C LEU A 338 -8.37 6.82 -22.15
N THR A 339 -9.46 7.11 -22.85
CA THR A 339 -9.59 6.83 -24.30
C THR A 339 -9.00 7.91 -25.18
N ASP A 340 -8.73 9.08 -24.62
CA ASP A 340 -8.22 10.28 -25.30
C ASP A 340 -6.78 10.67 -24.89
N ALA A 341 -6.17 9.94 -23.96
CA ALA A 341 -4.79 10.14 -23.52
C ALA A 341 -4.11 8.81 -23.17
N PRO A 342 -2.78 8.69 -23.29
CA PRO A 342 -2.05 7.48 -22.94
C PRO A 342 -1.91 7.35 -21.41
N ALA A 343 -3.02 7.07 -20.74
CA ALA A 343 -3.05 6.94 -19.28
C ALA A 343 -3.93 5.78 -18.85
N PHE A 344 -3.42 4.96 -17.93
CA PHE A 344 -4.17 3.87 -17.32
C PHE A 344 -3.76 3.66 -15.88
N SER A 345 -4.55 2.91 -15.13
CA SER A 345 -4.25 2.65 -13.73
C SER A 345 -4.88 1.35 -13.22
N PHE A 346 -4.37 0.88 -12.09
CA PHE A 346 -4.83 -0.33 -11.43
C PHE A 346 -4.94 -0.11 -9.92
N GLN A 347 -6.06 -0.53 -9.32
CA GLN A 347 -6.33 -0.33 -7.89
C GLN A 347 -5.50 -1.24 -6.99
N GLY A 348 -5.26 -2.48 -7.42
CA GLY A 348 -4.41 -3.42 -6.69
C GLY A 348 -2.93 -3.15 -6.87
N HIS A 349 -2.09 -4.06 -6.38
CA HIS A 349 -0.64 -3.96 -6.34
C HIS A 349 0.03 -4.93 -7.32
N PRO A 350 0.33 -4.52 -8.59
CA PRO A 350 0.98 -5.38 -9.57
C PRO A 350 2.42 -5.75 -9.20
N GLU A 351 3.03 -4.98 -8.32
CA GLU A 351 4.36 -5.24 -7.78
C GLU A 351 4.37 -6.37 -6.75
N ALA A 352 3.20 -6.81 -6.28
CA ALA A 352 3.06 -7.77 -5.17
C ALA A 352 3.79 -7.28 -3.89
N SER A 353 4.66 -8.07 -3.30
CA SER A 353 5.44 -7.75 -2.08
C SER A 353 4.56 -7.24 -0.92
N PRO A 354 3.71 -8.14 -0.35
CA PRO A 354 3.56 -9.56 -0.70
C PRO A 354 2.51 -9.80 -1.79
N GLY A 355 2.51 -11.01 -2.33
CA GLY A 355 1.38 -11.52 -3.11
C GLY A 355 1.73 -12.13 -4.45
N PRO A 356 0.70 -12.51 -5.23
CA PRO A 356 0.84 -13.06 -6.56
C PRO A 356 1.27 -12.00 -7.57
N ARG A 357 1.89 -12.47 -8.67
CA ARG A 357 2.43 -11.63 -9.74
C ARG A 357 1.60 -11.66 -11.02
N ASP A 358 0.34 -12.12 -10.96
CA ASP A 358 -0.53 -12.29 -12.14
C ASP A 358 -0.71 -10.99 -12.93
N VAL A 359 -0.69 -9.84 -12.25
CA VAL A 359 -0.88 -8.51 -12.84
C VAL A 359 0.43 -7.74 -13.07
N ALA A 360 1.59 -8.35 -12.82
CA ALA A 360 2.90 -7.76 -13.11
C ALA A 360 3.07 -7.30 -14.57
N PRO A 361 2.45 -7.93 -15.60
CA PRO A 361 2.49 -7.46 -16.97
C PRO A 361 1.95 -6.03 -17.21
N LEU A 362 1.26 -5.41 -16.23
CA LEU A 362 0.87 -4.00 -16.34
C LEU A 362 2.09 -3.05 -16.41
N PHE A 363 3.22 -3.42 -15.81
CA PHE A 363 4.47 -2.68 -15.97
C PHE A 363 5.02 -2.78 -17.41
N ASP A 364 4.88 -3.95 -18.05
CA ASP A 364 5.28 -4.14 -19.45
C ASP A 364 4.38 -3.33 -20.40
N ARG A 365 3.07 -3.26 -20.09
CA ARG A 365 2.12 -2.38 -20.79
C ARG A 365 2.54 -0.92 -20.72
N PHE A 366 2.98 -0.44 -19.53
CA PHE A 366 3.46 0.94 -19.37
C PHE A 366 4.69 1.22 -20.24
N VAL A 367 5.68 0.33 -20.25
CA VAL A 367 6.87 0.47 -21.11
C VAL A 367 6.49 0.46 -22.59
N THR A 368 5.57 -0.42 -23.01
CA THR A 368 5.07 -0.45 -24.40
C THR A 368 4.39 0.86 -24.76
N MET A 369 3.62 1.44 -23.86
CA MET A 369 2.95 2.73 -24.08
C MET A 369 3.96 3.87 -24.26
N ILE A 370 5.04 3.90 -23.46
CA ILE A 370 6.15 4.84 -23.60
C ILE A 370 6.79 4.71 -25.00
N GLN A 371 7.08 3.49 -25.45
CA GLN A 371 7.68 3.22 -26.77
C GLN A 371 6.80 3.71 -27.91
N GLY A 372 5.49 3.48 -27.83
CA GLY A 372 4.53 3.92 -28.85
C GLY A 372 4.32 5.44 -28.92
N SER A 373 4.65 6.17 -27.87
CA SER A 373 4.54 7.63 -27.81
C SER A 373 5.81 8.36 -28.25
N SER A 374 6.92 7.63 -28.45
CA SER A 374 8.22 8.18 -28.86
C SER A 374 8.43 8.21 -30.40
N VAL A 375 7.34 7.94 -31.19
CA VAL A 375 7.37 7.93 -32.67
C VAL A 375 6.70 9.18 -33.25
#